data_cfa5f8ca30cb9e58a0a92a1210655168
#
_entry.id   cfa5f8ca30cb9e58a0a92a1210655168
#
_cell.length_a   1.000
_cell.length_b   1.000
_cell.length_c   1.000
_cell.angle_alpha   90.00
_cell.angle_beta   90.00
_cell.angle_gamma   90.00
#
_symmetry.space_group_name_H-M   'P 1'
#
loop_
_entity.id
_entity.type
_entity.pdbx_description
1 polymer ?
#
loop_
_entity_poly.entity_id
_entity_poly.type
_entity_poly.pdbx_seq_one_letter_code
_entity_poly.pdbx_strand_id
1 'polypeptide(L)'
;SLAKNGIANCLKDVDGNSRPFAFIAIGGSSNGSTLVGHNYTYVGSTWGRIVDILMEKKCMNPIIFIDELDKVSKTENGKEIIGILTHLTDSSQNSAYHDKYFSGIDIDLSKALIIFSYNDYHLLDPILADRIHRVKFTKLSKSEKIHIVNNYLLPELLKTVGINKDNIIFPKKTLEFMIESYTHEPGVRKLKEKVFEILREINLRYLTYGS
;
A
#
# COMPACT_ATOMS: atom_id res chain seq x y z
N SER A 1 1.79 -0.37 5.08
CA SER A 1 1.59 0.09 6.46
C SER A 1 1.92 1.57 6.66
N LEU A 2 3.06 2.10 6.16
CA LEU A 2 3.42 3.52 6.33
C LEU A 2 2.33 4.47 5.81
N ALA A 3 1.84 4.27 4.60
CA ALA A 3 0.80 5.13 4.02
C ALA A 3 -0.53 5.05 4.79
N LYS A 4 -0.99 3.84 5.12
CA LYS A 4 -2.27 3.63 5.80
C LYS A 4 -2.19 3.95 7.31
N ASN A 5 -1.21 3.39 8.02
CA ASN A 5 -1.14 3.48 9.48
C ASN A 5 -0.29 4.65 9.98
N GLY A 6 0.58 5.20 9.13
CA GLY A 6 1.38 6.37 9.40
C GLY A 6 0.75 7.63 8.84
N ILE A 7 0.90 7.86 7.53
CA ILE A 7 0.52 9.13 6.90
C ILE A 7 -0.97 9.44 7.07
N ALA A 8 -1.86 8.47 6.81
CA ALA A 8 -3.31 8.67 6.95
C ALA A 8 -3.72 9.03 8.39
N ASN A 9 -3.06 8.43 9.40
CA ASN A 9 -3.34 8.74 10.80
C ASN A 9 -2.74 10.06 11.27
N CYS A 10 -1.70 10.57 10.61
CA CYS A 10 -1.13 11.89 10.91
C CYS A 10 -1.91 13.02 10.25
N LEU A 11 -2.53 12.76 9.10
CA LEU A 11 -3.37 13.72 8.38
C LEU A 11 -4.82 13.57 8.84
N LYS A 12 -5.16 14.26 9.91
CA LYS A 12 -6.52 14.26 10.48
C LYS A 12 -7.37 15.35 9.87
N ASP A 13 -8.69 15.10 9.80
CA ASP A 13 -9.69 16.10 9.50
C ASP A 13 -10.00 17.00 10.73
N VAL A 14 -10.94 17.94 10.57
CA VAL A 14 -11.36 18.85 11.64
C VAL A 14 -12.04 18.12 12.80
N ASP A 15 -12.60 16.95 12.56
CA ASP A 15 -13.26 16.10 13.56
C ASP A 15 -12.29 15.09 14.22
N GLY A 16 -11.02 15.15 13.86
CA GLY A 16 -9.97 14.27 14.39
C GLY A 16 -9.91 12.88 13.77
N ASN A 17 -10.69 12.59 12.71
CA ASN A 17 -10.67 11.33 12.02
C ASN A 17 -9.46 11.25 11.09
N SER A 18 -8.91 10.04 10.93
CA SER A 18 -7.83 9.78 9.97
C SER A 18 -8.28 10.03 8.54
N ARG A 19 -7.42 10.65 7.73
CA ARG A 19 -7.70 10.91 6.32
C ARG A 19 -8.01 9.58 5.59
N PRO A 20 -9.10 9.50 4.80
CA PRO A 20 -9.48 8.29 4.11
C PRO A 20 -8.37 7.75 3.21
N PHE A 21 -8.15 6.44 3.27
CA PHE A 21 -7.08 5.74 2.55
C PHE A 21 -7.68 4.72 1.58
N ALA A 22 -7.16 4.69 0.36
CA ALA A 22 -7.48 3.71 -0.65
C ALA A 22 -6.22 3.08 -1.25
N PHE A 23 -6.34 1.86 -1.73
CA PHE A 23 -5.25 1.08 -2.31
C PHE A 23 -5.61 0.63 -3.72
N ILE A 24 -4.67 0.79 -4.65
CA ILE A 24 -4.75 0.30 -6.03
C ILE A 24 -3.49 -0.51 -6.32
N ALA A 25 -3.66 -1.79 -6.64
CA ALA A 25 -2.59 -2.62 -7.18
C ALA A 25 -2.58 -2.51 -8.70
N ILE A 26 -1.59 -1.83 -9.28
CA ILE A 26 -1.55 -1.56 -10.71
C ILE A 26 -0.77 -2.61 -11.49
N GLY A 27 0.15 -3.33 -10.84
CA GLY A 27 1.01 -4.33 -11.48
C GLY A 27 0.29 -5.53 -12.09
N GLY A 28 -1.00 -5.74 -11.78
CA GLY A 28 -1.86 -6.75 -12.41
C GLY A 28 -2.91 -6.18 -13.36
N SER A 29 -2.95 -4.87 -13.55
CA SER A 29 -3.96 -4.20 -14.40
C SER A 29 -3.63 -4.38 -15.87
N SER A 30 -4.59 -4.87 -16.64
CA SER A 30 -4.40 -5.18 -18.06
C SER A 30 -4.56 -3.96 -18.97
N ASN A 31 -5.27 -2.93 -18.53
CA ASN A 31 -5.55 -1.71 -19.33
C ASN A 31 -5.92 -0.50 -18.46
N GLY A 32 -5.98 0.67 -19.08
CA GLY A 32 -6.33 1.93 -18.42
C GLY A 32 -7.79 2.00 -17.96
N SER A 33 -8.70 1.20 -18.55
CA SER A 33 -10.11 1.20 -18.17
C SER A 33 -10.34 0.82 -16.69
N THR A 34 -9.42 0.11 -16.08
CA THR A 34 -9.43 -0.14 -14.63
C THR A 34 -9.44 1.17 -13.83
N LEU A 35 -8.73 2.20 -14.28
CA LEU A 35 -8.63 3.50 -13.61
C LEU A 35 -9.75 4.46 -14.00
N VAL A 36 -10.05 4.56 -15.29
CA VAL A 36 -10.95 5.58 -15.87
C VAL A 36 -12.32 5.05 -16.31
N GLY A 37 -12.57 3.74 -16.16
CA GLY A 37 -13.85 3.12 -16.57
C GLY A 37 -13.97 2.94 -18.07
N HIS A 38 -15.20 2.61 -18.48
CA HIS A 38 -15.60 2.38 -19.87
C HIS A 38 -16.64 3.42 -20.28
N ASN A 39 -16.71 3.71 -21.57
CA ASN A 39 -17.79 4.58 -22.10
C ASN A 39 -19.16 3.97 -21.76
N TYR A 40 -20.06 4.78 -21.24
CA TYR A 40 -21.39 4.37 -20.77
C TYR A 40 -22.29 3.74 -21.87
N THR A 41 -21.90 3.90 -23.14
CA THR A 41 -22.61 3.32 -24.28
C THR A 41 -22.41 1.81 -24.47
N TYR A 42 -21.43 1.21 -23.77
CA TYR A 42 -21.16 -0.22 -23.85
C TYR A 42 -21.98 -1.01 -22.83
N VAL A 43 -22.49 -2.16 -23.23
CA VAL A 43 -23.18 -3.08 -22.32
C VAL A 43 -22.19 -3.59 -21.26
N GLY A 44 -22.57 -3.48 -19.99
CA GLY A 44 -21.69 -3.86 -18.87
C GLY A 44 -20.62 -2.83 -18.53
N SER A 45 -20.70 -1.61 -19.08
CA SER A 45 -19.79 -0.52 -18.73
C SER A 45 -19.91 -0.11 -17.25
N THR A 46 -18.79 0.25 -16.66
CA THR A 46 -18.71 0.73 -15.28
C THR A 46 -17.74 1.92 -15.21
N TRP A 47 -17.87 2.72 -14.15
CA TRP A 47 -16.90 3.76 -13.83
C TRP A 47 -15.55 3.18 -13.41
N GLY A 48 -14.51 4.00 -13.41
CA GLY A 48 -13.16 3.60 -13.05
C GLY A 48 -12.92 3.55 -11.54
N ARG A 49 -11.83 2.91 -11.14
CA ARG A 49 -11.46 2.73 -9.74
C ARG A 49 -11.23 4.05 -8.98
N ILE A 50 -10.81 5.11 -9.66
CA ILE A 50 -10.63 6.43 -9.05
C ILE A 50 -11.97 6.98 -8.55
N VAL A 51 -13.01 6.97 -9.40
CA VAL A 51 -14.35 7.43 -9.02
C VAL A 51 -14.95 6.54 -7.94
N ASP A 52 -14.79 5.23 -8.07
CA ASP A 52 -15.24 4.25 -7.10
C ASP A 52 -14.67 4.54 -5.68
N ILE A 53 -13.36 4.87 -5.59
CA ILE A 53 -12.72 5.30 -4.35
C ILE A 53 -13.37 6.58 -3.78
N LEU A 54 -13.61 7.59 -4.62
CA LEU A 54 -14.26 8.82 -4.15
C LEU A 54 -15.65 8.55 -3.57
N MET A 55 -16.43 7.69 -4.23
CA MET A 55 -17.75 7.29 -3.76
C MET A 55 -17.70 6.46 -2.48
N GLU A 56 -16.80 5.47 -2.39
CA GLU A 56 -16.60 4.66 -1.19
C GLU A 56 -16.14 5.50 0.01
N LYS A 57 -15.22 6.42 -0.20
CA LYS A 57 -14.62 7.24 0.86
C LYS A 57 -15.42 8.50 1.16
N LYS A 58 -16.37 8.88 0.30
CA LYS A 58 -17.22 10.07 0.42
C LYS A 58 -16.42 11.37 0.69
N CYS A 59 -15.26 11.48 0.07
CA CYS A 59 -14.38 12.65 0.20
C CYS A 59 -13.61 12.89 -1.10
N MET A 60 -13.26 14.18 -1.34
CA MET A 60 -12.48 14.60 -2.52
C MET A 60 -10.98 14.72 -2.24
N ASN A 61 -10.53 14.40 -1.03
CA ASN A 61 -9.14 14.50 -0.61
C ASN A 61 -8.58 13.18 -0.02
N PRO A 62 -8.92 11.99 -0.58
CA PRO A 62 -8.40 10.73 -0.06
C PRO A 62 -6.88 10.63 -0.27
N ILE A 63 -6.26 9.72 0.47
CA ILE A 63 -4.92 9.22 0.15
C ILE A 63 -5.10 8.01 -0.76
N ILE A 64 -4.59 8.10 -1.98
CA ILE A 64 -4.62 7.01 -2.97
C ILE A 64 -3.20 6.42 -3.07
N PHE A 65 -3.05 5.19 -2.62
CA PHE A 65 -1.78 4.47 -2.69
C PHE A 65 -1.80 3.52 -3.89
N ILE A 66 -0.90 3.74 -4.83
CA ILE A 66 -0.77 2.96 -6.07
C ILE A 66 0.51 2.13 -5.98
N ASP A 67 0.35 0.81 -5.94
CA ASP A 67 1.44 -0.14 -5.74
C ASP A 67 1.96 -0.72 -7.05
N GLU A 68 3.24 -1.10 -7.05
CA GLU A 68 3.90 -1.81 -8.14
C GLU A 68 3.95 -1.00 -9.45
N LEU A 69 4.23 0.31 -9.36
CA LEU A 69 4.31 1.18 -10.53
C LEU A 69 5.34 0.73 -11.58
N ASP A 70 6.44 0.11 -11.13
CA ASP A 70 7.50 -0.45 -11.98
C ASP A 70 7.09 -1.71 -12.76
N LYS A 71 5.94 -2.29 -12.43
CA LYS A 71 5.39 -3.48 -13.11
C LYS A 71 4.37 -3.14 -14.20
N VAL A 72 4.07 -1.88 -14.41
CA VAL A 72 3.23 -1.46 -15.53
C VAL A 72 3.92 -1.85 -16.84
N SER A 73 3.21 -2.60 -17.69
CA SER A 73 3.79 -3.12 -18.92
C SER A 73 4.16 -2.00 -19.90
N LYS A 74 5.15 -2.25 -20.76
CA LYS A 74 5.53 -1.33 -21.83
C LYS A 74 4.65 -1.46 -23.09
N THR A 75 3.56 -2.20 -23.02
CA THR A 75 2.56 -2.34 -24.08
C THR A 75 1.72 -1.06 -24.24
N GLU A 76 0.92 -0.98 -25.29
CA GLU A 76 -0.02 0.15 -25.50
C GLU A 76 -0.96 0.34 -24.31
N ASN A 77 -1.44 -0.73 -23.72
CA ASN A 77 -2.28 -0.68 -22.51
C ASN A 77 -1.53 -0.07 -21.30
N GLY A 78 -0.26 -0.42 -21.14
CA GLY A 78 0.59 0.18 -20.11
C GLY A 78 0.85 1.66 -20.35
N LYS A 79 1.03 2.08 -21.61
CA LYS A 79 1.17 3.50 -21.96
C LYS A 79 -0.12 4.29 -21.64
N GLU A 80 -1.30 3.71 -21.85
CA GLU A 80 -2.56 4.33 -21.45
C GLU A 80 -2.60 4.57 -19.94
N ILE A 81 -2.22 3.56 -19.13
CA ILE A 81 -2.13 3.70 -17.66
C ILE A 81 -1.18 4.81 -17.28
N ILE A 82 0.02 4.86 -17.85
CA ILE A 82 1.02 5.90 -17.58
C ILE A 82 0.48 7.28 -17.95
N GLY A 83 -0.21 7.43 -19.10
CA GLY A 83 -0.86 8.66 -19.49
C GLY A 83 -1.86 9.16 -18.46
N ILE A 84 -2.72 8.27 -17.94
CA ILE A 84 -3.69 8.59 -16.89
C ILE A 84 -2.99 9.04 -15.61
N LEU A 85 -1.96 8.32 -15.17
CA LEU A 85 -1.20 8.67 -13.97
C LEU A 85 -0.42 9.99 -14.13
N THR A 86 0.06 10.27 -15.31
CA THR A 86 0.72 11.54 -15.64
C THR A 86 -0.25 12.71 -15.51
N HIS A 87 -1.48 12.57 -15.99
CA HIS A 87 -2.56 13.54 -15.78
C HIS A 87 -2.88 13.76 -14.30
N LEU A 88 -2.99 12.67 -13.52
CA LEU A 88 -3.27 12.74 -12.09
C LEU A 88 -2.18 13.46 -11.29
N THR A 89 -0.94 13.36 -11.73
CA THR A 89 0.22 13.99 -11.06
C THR A 89 0.50 15.41 -11.53
N ASP A 90 -0.14 15.86 -12.60
CA ASP A 90 0.01 17.20 -13.12
C ASP A 90 -0.92 18.19 -12.40
N SER A 91 -0.36 19.13 -11.64
CA SER A 91 -1.13 20.13 -10.91
C SER A 91 -1.95 21.07 -11.80
N SER A 92 -1.61 21.18 -13.08
CA SER A 92 -2.38 21.97 -14.06
C SER A 92 -3.58 21.23 -14.64
N GLN A 93 -3.63 19.90 -14.50
CA GLN A 93 -4.63 19.05 -15.15
C GLN A 93 -5.47 18.22 -14.15
N ASN A 94 -4.96 17.98 -12.94
CA ASN A 94 -5.61 17.11 -11.97
C ASN A 94 -6.91 17.66 -11.37
N SER A 95 -7.23 18.93 -11.59
CA SER A 95 -8.52 19.53 -11.25
C SER A 95 -9.63 19.20 -12.25
N ALA A 96 -9.30 18.63 -13.40
CA ALA A 96 -10.22 18.25 -14.47
C ALA A 96 -9.99 16.79 -14.91
N TYR A 97 -10.03 15.88 -13.92
CA TYR A 97 -9.94 14.44 -14.21
C TYR A 97 -11.24 13.94 -14.84
N HIS A 98 -11.12 13.17 -15.91
CA HIS A 98 -12.25 12.64 -16.65
C HIS A 98 -12.35 11.12 -16.50
N ASP A 99 -13.48 10.66 -15.99
CA ASP A 99 -13.86 9.24 -16.04
C ASP A 99 -14.67 9.00 -17.32
N LYS A 100 -14.37 7.91 -18.03
CA LYS A 100 -15.04 7.60 -19.31
C LYS A 100 -16.53 7.30 -19.16
N TYR A 101 -16.95 6.76 -18.01
CA TYR A 101 -18.35 6.48 -17.73
C TYR A 101 -19.14 7.78 -17.47
N PHE A 102 -18.55 8.71 -16.73
CA PHE A 102 -19.12 10.02 -16.44
C PHE A 102 -18.61 11.08 -17.43
N SER A 103 -18.78 10.80 -18.73
CA SER A 103 -18.34 11.70 -19.80
C SER A 103 -18.90 13.11 -19.61
N GLY A 104 -18.02 14.13 -19.72
CA GLY A 104 -18.38 15.53 -19.60
C GLY A 104 -18.46 16.08 -18.18
N ILE A 105 -18.08 15.28 -17.16
CA ILE A 105 -17.99 15.73 -15.78
C ILE A 105 -16.52 15.84 -15.39
N ASP A 106 -16.09 17.05 -15.01
CA ASP A 106 -14.75 17.29 -14.44
C ASP A 106 -14.75 16.92 -12.96
N ILE A 107 -13.78 16.08 -12.57
CA ILE A 107 -13.59 15.64 -11.19
C ILE A 107 -12.30 16.27 -10.67
N ASP A 108 -12.41 17.10 -9.63
CA ASP A 108 -11.27 17.76 -9.02
C ASP A 108 -10.50 16.81 -8.07
N LEU A 109 -9.34 16.33 -8.50
CA LEU A 109 -8.42 15.51 -7.72
C LEU A 109 -7.23 16.29 -7.15
N SER A 110 -7.20 17.61 -7.28
CA SER A 110 -6.08 18.46 -6.82
C SER A 110 -5.80 18.35 -5.32
N LYS A 111 -6.79 17.94 -4.54
CA LYS A 111 -6.67 17.76 -3.08
C LYS A 111 -6.36 16.32 -2.66
N ALA A 112 -6.40 15.37 -3.57
CA ALA A 112 -6.01 13.99 -3.29
C ALA A 112 -4.49 13.88 -3.12
N LEU A 113 -4.05 13.08 -2.15
CA LEU A 113 -2.63 12.73 -2.01
C LEU A 113 -2.38 11.40 -2.69
N ILE A 114 -1.62 11.43 -3.78
CA ILE A 114 -1.25 10.23 -4.52
C ILE A 114 0.13 9.77 -4.09
N ILE A 115 0.24 8.51 -3.68
CA ILE A 115 1.49 7.89 -3.25
C ILE A 115 1.74 6.67 -4.12
N PHE A 116 2.89 6.64 -4.79
CA PHE A 116 3.34 5.51 -5.59
C PHE A 116 4.35 4.67 -4.81
N SER A 117 4.30 3.35 -5.00
CA SER A 117 5.39 2.47 -4.61
C SER A 117 5.97 1.74 -5.82
N TYR A 118 7.27 1.53 -5.81
CA TYR A 118 8.01 0.81 -6.83
C TYR A 118 9.29 0.21 -6.23
N ASN A 119 9.82 -0.82 -6.85
CA ASN A 119 11.07 -1.45 -6.44
C ASN A 119 12.26 -0.92 -7.23
N ASP A 120 12.09 -0.73 -8.54
CA ASP A 120 13.15 -0.28 -9.44
C ASP A 120 12.75 1.03 -10.13
N TYR A 121 13.47 2.10 -9.80
CA TYR A 121 13.28 3.42 -10.41
C TYR A 121 13.55 3.43 -11.92
N HIS A 122 14.51 2.63 -12.39
CA HIS A 122 14.89 2.62 -13.80
C HIS A 122 13.85 1.96 -14.72
N LEU A 123 12.88 1.27 -14.14
CA LEU A 123 11.75 0.70 -14.87
C LEU A 123 10.56 1.66 -15.01
N LEU A 124 10.58 2.77 -14.27
CA LEU A 124 9.52 3.77 -14.36
C LEU A 124 9.57 4.51 -15.71
N ASP A 125 8.39 4.93 -16.16
CA ASP A 125 8.31 5.86 -17.28
C ASP A 125 8.99 7.20 -16.91
N PRO A 126 9.90 7.73 -17.76
CA PRO A 126 10.65 8.94 -17.44
C PRO A 126 9.76 10.17 -17.20
N ILE A 127 8.66 10.31 -17.95
CA ILE A 127 7.76 11.47 -17.85
C ILE A 127 7.05 11.46 -16.50
N LEU A 128 6.56 10.28 -16.07
CA LEU A 128 5.93 10.14 -14.78
C LEU A 128 6.95 10.25 -13.64
N ALA A 129 8.13 9.67 -13.80
CA ALA A 129 9.20 9.71 -12.79
C ALA A 129 9.67 11.14 -12.47
N ASP A 130 9.65 12.03 -13.47
CA ASP A 130 10.03 13.44 -13.33
C ASP A 130 8.99 14.27 -12.56
N ARG A 131 7.75 13.82 -12.51
CA ARG A 131 6.62 14.48 -11.84
C ARG A 131 6.42 14.06 -10.38
N ILE A 132 7.05 12.97 -9.94
CA ILE A 132 6.86 12.43 -8.59
C ILE A 132 8.05 12.77 -7.69
N HIS A 133 7.75 13.19 -6.45
CA HIS A 133 8.77 13.38 -5.45
C HIS A 133 9.25 12.02 -4.93
N ARG A 134 10.57 11.76 -5.05
CA ARG A 134 11.16 10.48 -4.68
C ARG A 134 11.57 10.45 -3.21
N VAL A 135 11.04 9.47 -2.47
CA VAL A 135 11.50 9.12 -1.11
C VAL A 135 12.18 7.76 -1.15
N LYS A 136 13.48 7.73 -0.87
CA LYS A 136 14.27 6.49 -0.88
C LYS A 136 14.23 5.82 0.49
N PHE A 137 13.82 4.54 0.52
CA PHE A 137 13.93 3.70 1.70
C PHE A 137 15.23 2.90 1.67
N THR A 138 15.97 2.95 2.76
CA THR A 138 17.18 2.13 2.96
C THR A 138 16.84 0.79 3.57
N LYS A 139 17.75 -0.18 3.44
CA LYS A 139 17.64 -1.45 4.14
C LYS A 139 17.64 -1.22 5.65
N LEU A 140 16.80 -1.95 6.36
CA LEU A 140 16.78 -1.92 7.82
C LEU A 140 18.01 -2.62 8.38
N SER A 141 18.64 -2.01 9.36
CA SER A 141 19.69 -2.62 10.17
C SER A 141 19.13 -3.73 11.07
N LYS A 142 19.98 -4.61 11.59
CA LYS A 142 19.58 -5.66 12.52
C LYS A 142 18.88 -5.10 13.76
N SER A 143 19.41 -4.03 14.35
CA SER A 143 18.83 -3.38 15.52
C SER A 143 17.44 -2.78 15.23
N GLU A 144 17.25 -2.15 14.08
CA GLU A 144 15.95 -1.62 13.67
C GLU A 144 14.91 -2.74 13.46
N LYS A 145 15.31 -3.86 12.84
CA LYS A 145 14.44 -5.02 12.68
C LYS A 145 13.98 -5.57 14.03
N ILE A 146 14.88 -5.73 14.99
CA ILE A 146 14.56 -6.19 16.35
C ILE A 146 13.63 -5.21 17.05
N HIS A 147 13.88 -3.91 16.93
CA HIS A 147 13.00 -2.88 17.48
C HIS A 147 11.58 -2.97 16.90
N ILE A 148 11.46 -3.14 15.59
CA ILE A 148 10.16 -3.30 14.90
C ILE A 148 9.45 -4.57 15.37
N VAL A 149 10.16 -5.69 15.51
CA VAL A 149 9.55 -6.92 16.02
C VAL A 149 8.98 -6.73 17.42
N ASN A 150 9.78 -6.23 18.34
CA ASN A 150 9.40 -6.13 19.75
C ASN A 150 8.26 -5.12 19.99
N ASN A 151 8.29 -3.98 19.32
CA ASN A 151 7.37 -2.88 19.63
C ASN A 151 6.11 -2.85 18.76
N TYR A 152 6.14 -3.49 17.59
CA TYR A 152 5.02 -3.42 16.64
C TYR A 152 4.52 -4.79 16.21
N LEU A 153 5.41 -5.68 15.74
CA LEU A 153 4.96 -6.95 15.16
C LEU A 153 4.52 -7.94 16.23
N LEU A 154 5.30 -8.12 17.28
CA LEU A 154 4.98 -9.08 18.34
C LEU A 154 3.67 -8.77 19.05
N PRO A 155 3.38 -7.52 19.48
CA PRO A 155 2.08 -7.18 20.04
C PRO A 155 0.89 -7.43 19.10
N GLU A 156 1.05 -7.12 17.80
CA GLU A 156 0.03 -7.36 16.78
C GLU A 156 -0.22 -8.86 16.60
N LEU A 157 0.84 -9.65 16.49
CA LEU A 157 0.75 -11.10 16.26
C LEU A 157 0.20 -11.85 17.47
N LEU A 158 0.61 -11.50 18.68
CA LEU A 158 0.10 -12.08 19.92
C LEU A 158 -1.41 -11.85 20.07
N LYS A 159 -1.87 -10.63 19.76
CA LYS A 159 -3.30 -10.30 19.72
C LYS A 159 -4.04 -11.16 18.69
N THR A 160 -3.45 -11.40 17.53
CA THR A 160 -4.05 -12.21 16.45
C THR A 160 -4.17 -13.68 16.85
N VAL A 161 -3.17 -14.21 17.57
CA VAL A 161 -3.15 -15.61 18.04
C VAL A 161 -3.94 -15.80 19.34
N GLY A 162 -4.33 -14.72 20.03
CA GLY A 162 -5.05 -14.79 21.30
C GLY A 162 -4.16 -15.10 22.52
N ILE A 163 -2.85 -14.85 22.43
CA ILE A 163 -1.89 -15.09 23.51
C ILE A 163 -1.62 -13.78 24.26
N ASN A 164 -1.60 -13.82 25.59
CA ASN A 164 -1.24 -12.66 26.39
C ASN A 164 0.24 -12.32 26.19
N LYS A 165 0.55 -11.02 26.05
CA LYS A 165 1.88 -10.49 25.83
C LYS A 165 2.88 -10.91 26.91
N ASP A 166 2.43 -11.05 28.14
CA ASP A 166 3.28 -11.38 29.30
C ASP A 166 3.74 -12.86 29.30
N ASN A 167 3.12 -13.70 28.49
CA ASN A 167 3.40 -15.13 28.44
C ASN A 167 4.53 -15.52 27.48
N ILE A 168 4.92 -14.64 26.59
CA ILE A 168 5.95 -14.94 25.57
C ILE A 168 6.94 -13.81 25.44
N ILE A 169 8.22 -14.16 25.58
CA ILE A 169 9.35 -13.27 25.34
C ILE A 169 10.25 -13.90 24.28
N PHE A 170 10.56 -13.14 23.22
CA PHE A 170 11.58 -13.50 22.27
C PHE A 170 12.93 -12.91 22.71
N PRO A 171 13.89 -13.74 23.15
CA PRO A 171 15.22 -13.25 23.52
C PRO A 171 15.88 -12.55 22.32
N LYS A 172 16.64 -11.49 22.58
CA LYS A 172 17.36 -10.73 21.54
C LYS A 172 18.22 -11.64 20.66
N LYS A 173 18.94 -12.59 21.26
CA LYS A 173 19.79 -13.57 20.54
C LYS A 173 18.98 -14.44 19.58
N THR A 174 17.77 -14.83 19.95
CA THR A 174 16.88 -15.62 19.07
C THR A 174 16.46 -14.79 17.84
N LEU A 175 16.06 -13.53 18.04
CA LEU A 175 15.73 -12.64 16.92
C LEU A 175 16.93 -12.37 16.01
N GLU A 176 18.13 -12.17 16.59
CA GLU A 176 19.37 -12.03 15.82
C GLU A 176 19.65 -13.25 14.96
N PHE A 177 19.53 -14.45 15.53
CA PHE A 177 19.70 -15.71 14.83
C PHE A 177 18.68 -15.87 13.69
N MET A 178 17.40 -15.55 13.94
CA MET A 178 16.36 -15.59 12.91
C MET A 178 16.65 -14.63 11.75
N ILE A 179 17.13 -13.42 12.06
CA ILE A 179 17.47 -12.41 11.04
C ILE A 179 18.65 -12.87 10.19
N GLU A 180 19.68 -13.44 10.80
CA GLU A 180 20.91 -13.84 10.12
C GLU A 180 20.79 -15.13 9.35
N SER A 181 20.05 -16.11 9.88
CA SER A 181 20.01 -17.47 9.31
C SER A 181 18.82 -17.71 8.38
N TYR A 182 17.70 -16.99 8.58
CA TYR A 182 16.45 -17.34 7.90
C TYR A 182 15.81 -16.20 7.08
N THR A 183 16.17 -14.92 7.35
CA THR A 183 15.45 -13.81 6.73
C THR A 183 16.38 -12.82 6.03
N HIS A 184 17.11 -13.29 5.01
CA HIS A 184 17.96 -12.44 4.18
C HIS A 184 17.15 -11.46 3.32
N GLU A 185 16.51 -10.48 3.96
CA GLU A 185 15.64 -9.50 3.31
C GLU A 185 15.97 -8.07 3.76
N PRO A 186 15.71 -7.04 2.94
CA PRO A 186 15.91 -5.64 3.33
C PRO A 186 14.91 -5.14 4.38
N GLY A 187 13.72 -5.72 4.45
CA GLY A 187 12.63 -5.39 5.37
C GLY A 187 12.45 -6.40 6.50
N VAL A 188 11.19 -6.58 6.91
CA VAL A 188 10.78 -7.47 8.01
C VAL A 188 9.62 -8.41 7.65
N ARG A 189 9.31 -8.58 6.35
CA ARG A 189 8.14 -9.38 5.92
C ARG A 189 8.33 -10.85 6.25
N LYS A 190 9.45 -11.45 5.81
CA LYS A 190 9.78 -12.84 6.12
C LYS A 190 9.98 -13.07 7.62
N LEU A 191 10.59 -12.08 8.31
CA LEU A 191 10.75 -12.13 9.75
C LEU A 191 9.40 -12.17 10.47
N LYS A 192 8.42 -11.35 10.05
CA LYS A 192 7.04 -11.42 10.56
C LYS A 192 6.41 -12.79 10.35
N GLU A 193 6.56 -13.37 9.15
CA GLU A 193 6.04 -14.71 8.83
C GLU A 193 6.66 -15.77 9.76
N LYS A 194 7.98 -15.74 9.97
CA LYS A 194 8.66 -16.69 10.86
C LYS A 194 8.27 -16.55 12.33
N VAL A 195 8.16 -15.32 12.83
CA VAL A 195 7.65 -15.08 14.18
C VAL A 195 6.22 -15.62 14.32
N PHE A 196 5.37 -15.40 13.33
CA PHE A 196 4.00 -15.88 13.34
C PHE A 196 3.91 -17.41 13.31
N GLU A 197 4.73 -18.10 12.49
CA GLU A 197 4.84 -19.56 12.47
C GLU A 197 5.17 -20.12 13.87
N ILE A 198 6.17 -19.52 14.55
CA ILE A 198 6.56 -19.93 15.90
C ILE A 198 5.42 -19.73 16.89
N LEU A 199 4.75 -18.58 16.86
CA LEU A 199 3.62 -18.30 17.75
C LEU A 199 2.46 -19.27 17.53
N ARG A 200 2.17 -19.63 16.29
CA ARG A 200 1.13 -20.63 15.98
C ARG A 200 1.49 -22.00 16.50
N GLU A 201 2.74 -22.43 16.37
CA GLU A 201 3.20 -23.72 16.87
C GLU A 201 3.12 -23.78 18.41
N ILE A 202 3.55 -22.71 19.09
CA ILE A 202 3.42 -22.61 20.56
C ILE A 202 1.95 -22.68 20.97
N ASN A 203 1.08 -21.93 20.30
CA ASN A 203 -0.36 -21.94 20.61
C ASN A 203 -0.99 -23.32 20.40
N LEU A 204 -0.62 -24.00 19.31
CA LEU A 204 -1.10 -25.35 19.03
C LEU A 204 -0.69 -26.32 20.14
N ARG A 205 0.57 -26.29 20.57
CA ARG A 205 1.07 -27.13 21.68
C ARG A 205 0.36 -26.84 22.98
N TYR A 206 0.17 -25.55 23.29
CA TYR A 206 -0.55 -25.13 24.48
C TYR A 206 -1.99 -25.66 24.49
N LEU A 207 -2.71 -25.56 23.37
CA LEU A 207 -4.08 -26.06 23.24
C LEU A 207 -4.16 -27.59 23.25
N THR A 208 -3.13 -28.28 22.77
CA THR A 208 -3.14 -29.75 22.67
C THR A 208 -2.70 -30.42 23.97
N TYR A 209 -1.73 -29.87 24.65
CA TYR A 209 -1.08 -30.53 25.81
C TYR A 209 -1.33 -29.83 27.16
N GLY A 210 -1.95 -28.66 27.18
CA GLY A 210 -2.53 -28.05 28.40
C GLY A 210 -1.52 -27.61 29.45
N SER A 211 -0.31 -27.20 29.09
CA SER A 211 0.65 -26.63 30.07
C SER A 211 1.79 -25.92 29.38
#